data_988621abe0acb6243781b1cac432cd9f
#
_entry.id   988621abe0acb6243781b1cac432cd9f
#
_cell.length_a   1.000
_cell.length_b   1.000
_cell.length_c   1.000
_cell.angle_alpha   90.00
_cell.angle_beta   90.00
_cell.angle_gamma   90.00
#
_symmetry.space_group_name_H-M   'P 1'
#
loop_
_entity.id
_entity.type
_entity.pdbx_description
1 polymer ?
#
loop_
_entity_poly.entity_id
_entity_poly.type
_entity_poly.pdbx_seq_one_letter_code
_entity_poly.pdbx_strand_id
1 'polypeptide(L)'
;SDRMAGMATPLGSTHTSRRKALVADVLLFSVAIFWGSNFVFIKDVVARTTELAAGSIFAGTMLYLLLRYVVATGIFAAAQPRSWLGSSRADWARGGLLAAFYLTALILQTVGLQRTSPGVSGFITGMSVAMVPFLYWLVARRSPGRWQIVGAIVAFIGLGALSLRGDFTLKWGDAITLLGTLFYALHIMTTGFFAPRVKPTTLAVTQMAVSTVVLVVVTPFVVHITLDLPWQVWAAVVWTALSGTIYAFFIQSWAQRYTTSTHAAILLGFESVFAAIAGIVAGMDSVTWRLLVGGSLMLTGVFIVELLPGSKQIVDEIEAEEGTAP
;
A
#
# COMPACT_ATOMS: atom_id res chain seq x y z
N SER A 1 -50.16 36.89 -2.11
CA SER A 1 -50.28 35.70 -1.27
C SER A 1 -49.31 34.63 -1.72
N ASP A 2 -48.39 34.34 -0.87
CA ASP A 2 -47.70 33.08 -0.65
C ASP A 2 -47.15 32.25 -1.82
N ARG A 3 -45.85 32.35 -2.02
CA ARG A 3 -44.95 31.24 -2.32
C ARG A 3 -43.47 31.66 -2.11
N MET A 4 -43.12 31.91 -0.89
CA MET A 4 -41.72 31.87 -0.43
C MET A 4 -41.63 30.94 0.78
N ALA A 5 -41.65 29.64 0.50
CA ALA A 5 -41.34 28.61 1.49
C ALA A 5 -40.04 27.94 1.09
N GLY A 6 -38.98 28.39 1.68
CA GLY A 6 -37.88 27.69 2.29
C GLY A 6 -37.36 26.40 1.60
N MET A 7 -36.38 26.52 0.73
CA MET A 7 -35.35 25.47 0.56
C MET A 7 -34.25 25.72 1.60
N ALA A 8 -34.52 25.34 2.83
CA ALA A 8 -33.46 25.14 3.82
C ALA A 8 -32.71 23.85 3.46
N THR A 9 -31.59 23.98 2.79
CA THR A 9 -30.59 22.87 2.65
C THR A 9 -30.16 22.44 4.05
N PRO A 10 -30.20 21.16 4.40
CA PRO A 10 -29.80 20.71 5.73
C PRO A 10 -28.31 20.91 5.92
N LEU A 11 -27.94 21.94 6.67
CA LEU A 11 -26.55 22.25 7.10
C LEU A 11 -25.83 21.10 7.84
N GLY A 12 -26.54 20.05 8.22
CA GLY A 12 -26.01 18.88 8.92
C GLY A 12 -25.25 17.87 8.03
N SER A 13 -25.59 17.76 6.73
CA SER A 13 -24.99 16.74 5.86
C SER A 13 -23.55 17.08 5.43
N THR A 14 -23.24 18.34 5.20
CA THR A 14 -21.92 18.82 4.79
C THR A 14 -20.89 18.74 5.93
N HIS A 15 -21.28 19.04 7.16
CA HIS A 15 -20.40 18.94 8.32
C HIS A 15 -20.04 17.50 8.68
N THR A 16 -20.98 16.56 8.54
CA THR A 16 -20.74 15.14 8.81
C THR A 16 -19.81 14.52 7.76
N SER A 17 -19.96 14.91 6.49
CA SER A 17 -19.08 14.47 5.40
C SER A 17 -17.65 14.98 5.59
N ARG A 18 -17.45 16.27 5.89
CA ARG A 18 -16.14 16.87 6.14
C ARG A 18 -15.41 16.25 7.34
N ARG A 19 -16.15 15.94 8.42
CA ARG A 19 -15.57 15.27 9.59
C ARG A 19 -15.11 13.85 9.26
N LYS A 20 -15.86 13.09 8.46
CA LYS A 20 -15.49 11.75 8.03
C LYS A 20 -14.24 11.76 7.13
N ALA A 21 -14.14 12.71 6.20
CA ALA A 21 -12.97 12.89 5.37
C ALA A 21 -11.72 13.19 6.22
N LEU A 22 -11.79 14.13 7.18
CA LEU A 22 -10.67 14.41 8.07
C LEU A 22 -10.24 13.19 8.89
N VAL A 23 -11.20 12.42 9.40
CA VAL A 23 -10.91 11.17 10.12
C VAL A 23 -10.26 10.15 9.19
N ALA A 24 -10.71 10.05 7.94
CA ALA A 24 -10.10 9.17 6.93
C ALA A 24 -8.64 9.55 6.67
N ASP A 25 -8.35 10.85 6.55
CA ASP A 25 -6.99 11.36 6.34
C ASP A 25 -6.06 11.02 7.52
N VAL A 26 -6.50 11.28 8.75
CA VAL A 26 -5.73 10.95 9.96
C VAL A 26 -5.46 9.46 10.08
N LEU A 27 -6.47 8.63 9.77
CA LEU A 27 -6.31 7.18 9.83
C LEU A 27 -5.40 6.65 8.72
N LEU A 28 -5.49 7.16 7.49
CA LEU A 28 -4.56 6.80 6.41
C LEU A 28 -3.12 7.21 6.74
N PHE A 29 -2.94 8.39 7.31
CA PHE A 29 -1.63 8.83 7.76
C PHE A 29 -1.05 7.90 8.85
N SER A 30 -1.89 7.41 9.78
CA SER A 30 -1.46 6.42 10.76
C SER A 30 -1.08 5.07 10.13
N VAL A 31 -1.75 4.67 9.04
CA VAL A 31 -1.33 3.49 8.26
C VAL A 31 0.07 3.69 7.69
N ALA A 32 0.38 4.89 7.17
CA ALA A 32 1.71 5.21 6.66
C ALA A 32 2.80 5.09 7.74
N ILE A 33 2.52 5.51 8.99
CA ILE A 33 3.43 5.33 10.12
C ILE A 33 3.71 3.84 10.38
N PHE A 34 2.64 3.02 10.44
CA PHE A 34 2.79 1.59 10.67
C PHE A 34 3.50 0.88 9.51
N TRP A 35 3.11 1.17 8.28
CA TRP A 35 3.76 0.55 7.12
C TRP A 35 5.24 0.94 7.03
N GLY A 36 5.57 2.21 7.18
CA GLY A 36 6.96 2.66 7.17
C GLY A 36 7.79 2.00 8.27
N SER A 37 7.31 1.96 9.50
CA SER A 37 8.02 1.29 10.59
C SER A 37 8.15 -0.23 10.39
N ASN A 38 7.20 -0.85 9.72
CA ASN A 38 7.22 -2.30 9.45
C ASN A 38 8.36 -2.73 8.54
N PHE A 39 8.96 -1.85 7.73
CA PHE A 39 10.12 -2.22 6.90
C PHE A 39 11.28 -2.77 7.71
N VAL A 40 11.53 -2.21 8.89
CA VAL A 40 12.58 -2.70 9.82
C VAL A 40 12.24 -4.09 10.34
N PHE A 41 11.01 -4.28 10.84
CA PHE A 41 10.56 -5.59 11.35
C PHE A 41 10.56 -6.65 10.25
N ILE A 42 10.09 -6.32 9.05
CA ILE A 42 10.07 -7.22 7.91
C ILE A 42 11.49 -7.62 7.50
N LYS A 43 12.42 -6.66 7.48
CA LYS A 43 13.81 -6.94 7.12
C LYS A 43 14.47 -7.90 8.11
N ASP A 44 14.32 -7.67 9.40
CA ASP A 44 14.88 -8.53 10.45
C ASP A 44 14.25 -9.93 10.44
N VAL A 45 12.91 -10.02 10.41
CA VAL A 45 12.24 -11.32 10.45
C VAL A 45 12.51 -12.16 9.21
N VAL A 46 12.57 -11.53 8.01
CA VAL A 46 12.88 -12.26 6.78
C VAL A 46 14.35 -12.71 6.74
N ALA A 47 15.28 -11.95 7.30
CA ALA A 47 16.66 -12.41 7.47
C ALA A 47 16.70 -13.71 8.28
N ARG A 48 16.02 -13.77 9.43
CA ARG A 48 15.92 -14.96 10.28
C ARG A 48 15.24 -16.15 9.60
N THR A 49 14.11 -15.91 8.91
CA THR A 49 13.43 -16.99 8.17
C THR A 49 14.21 -17.45 6.95
N THR A 50 15.06 -16.60 6.38
CA THR A 50 15.98 -16.95 5.29
C THR A 50 17.05 -17.94 5.77
N GLU A 51 17.61 -17.74 6.97
CA GLU A 51 18.56 -18.70 7.59
C GLU A 51 17.89 -20.07 7.77
N LEU A 52 16.65 -20.10 8.25
CA LEU A 52 15.87 -21.34 8.42
C LEU A 52 15.49 -21.99 7.08
N ALA A 53 15.43 -21.21 6.00
CA ALA A 53 15.11 -21.65 4.64
C ALA A 53 16.37 -21.93 3.79
N ALA A 54 17.41 -22.44 4.40
CA ALA A 54 18.69 -22.79 3.76
C ALA A 54 19.32 -21.64 2.93
N GLY A 55 19.15 -20.40 3.40
CA GLY A 55 19.73 -19.20 2.77
C GLY A 55 18.93 -18.63 1.59
N SER A 56 17.77 -19.19 1.27
CA SER A 56 16.92 -18.68 0.19
C SER A 56 16.05 -17.51 0.69
N ILE A 57 16.34 -16.28 0.22
CA ILE A 57 15.53 -15.08 0.52
C ILE A 57 14.08 -15.26 0.11
N PHE A 58 13.84 -15.86 -1.07
CA PHE A 58 12.48 -16.09 -1.54
C PHE A 58 11.72 -17.06 -0.62
N ALA A 59 12.37 -18.17 -0.26
CA ALA A 59 11.77 -19.17 0.64
C ALA A 59 11.50 -18.59 2.05
N GLY A 60 12.45 -17.84 2.62
CA GLY A 60 12.27 -17.13 3.89
C GLY A 60 11.13 -16.09 3.83
N THR A 61 11.02 -15.36 2.72
CA THR A 61 9.91 -14.44 2.47
C THR A 61 8.58 -15.17 2.44
N MET A 62 8.48 -16.30 1.73
CA MET A 62 7.25 -17.09 1.64
C MET A 62 6.82 -17.63 3.00
N LEU A 63 7.77 -18.13 3.81
CA LEU A 63 7.50 -18.61 5.16
C LEU A 63 6.97 -17.48 6.05
N TYR A 64 7.65 -16.34 6.08
CA TYR A 64 7.21 -15.16 6.84
C TYR A 64 5.80 -14.69 6.42
N LEU A 65 5.55 -14.54 5.12
CA LEU A 65 4.25 -14.08 4.63
C LEU A 65 3.15 -15.07 4.93
N LEU A 66 3.40 -16.38 4.81
CA LEU A 66 2.44 -17.42 5.22
C LEU A 66 2.02 -17.24 6.67
N LEU A 67 2.99 -17.16 7.60
CA LEU A 67 2.71 -17.00 9.03
C LEU A 67 1.94 -15.71 9.31
N ARG A 68 2.38 -14.58 8.72
CA ARG A 68 1.72 -13.29 8.87
C ARG A 68 0.26 -13.32 8.40
N TYR A 69 0.00 -13.90 7.23
CA TYR A 69 -1.34 -13.92 6.66
C TYR A 69 -2.26 -14.93 7.34
N VAL A 70 -1.76 -16.08 7.77
CA VAL A 70 -2.53 -17.05 8.58
C VAL A 70 -2.97 -16.40 9.89
N VAL A 71 -2.06 -15.73 10.61
CA VAL A 71 -2.37 -15.01 11.85
C VAL A 71 -3.37 -13.89 11.58
N ALA A 72 -3.13 -13.03 10.57
CA ALA A 72 -3.99 -11.91 10.26
C ALA A 72 -5.41 -12.36 9.88
N THR A 73 -5.51 -13.32 8.95
CA THR A 73 -6.80 -13.83 8.47
C THR A 73 -7.55 -14.55 9.58
N GLY A 74 -6.87 -15.36 10.40
CA GLY A 74 -7.47 -16.07 11.54
C GLY A 74 -8.07 -15.09 12.55
N ILE A 75 -7.31 -14.09 12.97
CA ILE A 75 -7.78 -13.07 13.93
C ILE A 75 -8.96 -12.28 13.36
N PHE A 76 -8.83 -11.78 12.10
CA PHE A 76 -9.87 -10.94 11.51
C PHE A 76 -11.15 -11.74 11.22
N ALA A 77 -11.04 -12.96 10.71
CA ALA A 77 -12.18 -13.82 10.45
C ALA A 77 -12.92 -14.22 11.74
N ALA A 78 -12.19 -14.48 12.82
CA ALA A 78 -12.77 -14.75 14.13
C ALA A 78 -13.47 -13.52 14.72
N ALA A 79 -12.89 -12.32 14.55
CA ALA A 79 -13.49 -11.07 15.03
C ALA A 79 -14.70 -10.61 14.19
N GLN A 80 -14.75 -10.95 12.91
CA GLN A 80 -15.77 -10.50 11.95
C GLN A 80 -16.37 -11.66 11.12
N PRO A 81 -16.94 -12.71 11.75
CA PRO A 81 -17.37 -13.91 11.04
C PRO A 81 -18.45 -13.64 9.98
N ARG A 82 -19.32 -12.65 10.22
CA ARG A 82 -20.36 -12.26 9.27
C ARG A 82 -19.82 -11.63 7.98
N SER A 83 -18.59 -11.11 8.00
CA SER A 83 -18.00 -10.42 6.85
C SER A 83 -17.60 -11.39 5.75
N TRP A 84 -17.13 -12.60 6.07
CA TRP A 84 -16.72 -13.60 5.09
C TRP A 84 -17.81 -14.62 4.81
N LEU A 85 -18.60 -15.03 5.81
CA LEU A 85 -19.74 -15.96 5.61
C LEU A 85 -20.85 -15.36 4.73
N GLY A 86 -21.04 -14.03 4.77
CA GLY A 86 -22.01 -13.30 3.96
C GLY A 86 -21.47 -12.76 2.63
N SER A 87 -20.21 -13.06 2.26
CA SER A 87 -19.60 -12.55 1.04
C SER A 87 -20.13 -13.28 -0.20
N SER A 88 -20.50 -12.51 -1.23
CA SER A 88 -20.94 -13.03 -2.53
C SER A 88 -19.76 -13.55 -3.36
N ARG A 89 -20.03 -14.32 -4.41
CA ARG A 89 -18.99 -14.72 -5.39
C ARG A 89 -18.28 -13.50 -6.01
N ALA A 90 -19.01 -12.42 -6.24
CA ALA A 90 -18.46 -11.18 -6.76
C ALA A 90 -17.50 -10.52 -5.76
N ASP A 91 -17.79 -10.56 -4.47
CA ASP A 91 -16.89 -10.01 -3.42
C ASP A 91 -15.61 -10.83 -3.32
N TRP A 92 -15.70 -12.16 -3.44
CA TRP A 92 -14.51 -13.03 -3.51
C TRP A 92 -13.66 -12.76 -4.76
N ALA A 93 -14.28 -12.50 -5.92
CA ALA A 93 -13.55 -12.12 -7.13
C ALA A 93 -12.84 -10.77 -6.98
N ARG A 94 -13.51 -9.76 -6.38
CA ARG A 94 -12.93 -8.44 -6.09
C ARG A 94 -11.76 -8.55 -5.10
N GLY A 95 -11.98 -9.27 -3.99
CA GLY A 95 -10.93 -9.56 -3.01
C GLY A 95 -9.76 -10.34 -3.61
N GLY A 96 -10.04 -11.28 -4.52
CA GLY A 96 -9.04 -12.04 -5.26
C GLY A 96 -8.17 -11.15 -6.16
N LEU A 97 -8.77 -10.20 -6.87
CA LEU A 97 -8.02 -9.24 -7.69
C LEU A 97 -7.14 -8.33 -6.83
N LEU A 98 -7.66 -7.81 -5.72
CA LEU A 98 -6.88 -7.04 -4.75
C LEU A 98 -5.73 -7.87 -4.16
N ALA A 99 -6.01 -9.13 -3.80
CA ALA A 99 -5.00 -10.07 -3.30
C ALA A 99 -3.89 -10.31 -4.34
N ALA A 100 -4.23 -10.51 -5.61
CA ALA A 100 -3.26 -10.71 -6.67
C ALA A 100 -2.29 -9.53 -6.80
N PHE A 101 -2.80 -8.31 -6.81
CA PHE A 101 -1.95 -7.12 -6.88
C PHE A 101 -1.13 -6.93 -5.60
N TYR A 102 -1.77 -6.94 -4.45
CA TYR A 102 -1.07 -6.66 -3.19
C TYR A 102 -0.06 -7.74 -2.82
N LEU A 103 -0.41 -9.02 -2.95
CA LEU A 103 0.49 -10.12 -2.60
C LEU A 103 1.71 -10.15 -3.53
N THR A 104 1.52 -9.93 -4.84
CA THR A 104 2.63 -9.79 -5.79
C THR A 104 3.54 -8.62 -5.41
N ALA A 105 2.96 -7.45 -5.13
CA ALA A 105 3.71 -6.28 -4.68
C ALA A 105 4.52 -6.58 -3.41
N LEU A 106 3.87 -7.18 -2.42
CA LEU A 106 4.47 -7.46 -1.11
C LEU A 106 5.59 -8.50 -1.19
N ILE A 107 5.44 -9.54 -2.02
CA ILE A 107 6.50 -10.54 -2.25
C ILE A 107 7.71 -9.86 -2.90
N LEU A 108 7.51 -9.11 -3.98
CA LEU A 108 8.58 -8.41 -4.69
C LEU A 108 9.29 -7.39 -3.78
N GLN A 109 8.53 -6.56 -3.06
CA GLN A 109 9.07 -5.59 -2.11
C GLN A 109 9.87 -6.29 -1.01
N THR A 110 9.33 -7.36 -0.41
CA THR A 110 9.97 -8.06 0.70
C THR A 110 11.26 -8.74 0.27
N VAL A 111 11.29 -9.36 -0.92
CA VAL A 111 12.51 -9.92 -1.52
C VAL A 111 13.52 -8.82 -1.84
N GLY A 112 13.06 -7.72 -2.45
CA GLY A 112 13.91 -6.57 -2.78
C GLY A 112 14.50 -5.91 -1.54
N LEU A 113 13.73 -5.76 -0.47
CA LEU A 113 14.14 -5.18 0.82
C LEU A 113 15.34 -5.92 1.45
N GLN A 114 15.50 -7.22 1.22
CA GLN A 114 16.66 -7.96 1.74
C GLN A 114 17.99 -7.53 1.08
N ARG A 115 17.93 -6.90 -0.10
CA ARG A 115 19.07 -6.43 -0.88
C ARG A 115 19.21 -4.90 -0.93
N THR A 116 18.36 -4.18 -0.18
CA THR A 116 18.40 -2.72 -0.03
C THR A 116 18.12 -2.34 1.42
N SER A 117 18.09 -1.04 1.74
CA SER A 117 17.78 -0.58 3.10
C SER A 117 16.28 -0.25 3.26
N PRO A 118 15.75 -0.23 4.50
CA PRO A 118 14.36 0.15 4.78
C PRO A 118 13.96 1.49 4.17
N GLY A 119 14.78 2.53 4.34
CA GLY A 119 14.50 3.87 3.82
C GLY A 119 14.48 3.90 2.29
N VAL A 120 15.47 3.26 1.63
CA VAL A 120 15.51 3.18 0.16
C VAL A 120 14.30 2.43 -0.37
N SER A 121 13.97 1.27 0.21
CA SER A 121 12.81 0.48 -0.20
C SER A 121 11.51 1.26 0.01
N GLY A 122 11.36 1.98 1.13
CA GLY A 122 10.22 2.83 1.41
C GLY A 122 10.04 3.97 0.39
N PHE A 123 11.14 4.67 0.02
CA PHE A 123 11.07 5.70 -1.00
C PHE A 123 10.68 5.14 -2.38
N ILE A 124 11.23 3.99 -2.78
CA ILE A 124 10.84 3.33 -4.03
C ILE A 124 9.36 2.96 -4.00
N THR A 125 8.87 2.40 -2.89
CA THR A 125 7.44 2.03 -2.74
C THR A 125 6.54 3.26 -2.82
N GLY A 126 6.94 4.39 -2.22
CA GLY A 126 6.22 5.66 -2.31
C GLY A 126 6.03 6.19 -3.74
N MET A 127 6.85 5.75 -4.70
CA MET A 127 6.64 6.07 -6.11
C MET A 127 5.34 5.50 -6.70
N SER A 128 4.67 4.56 -6.01
CA SER A 128 3.34 4.07 -6.41
C SER A 128 2.37 5.22 -6.67
N VAL A 129 2.46 6.27 -5.88
CA VAL A 129 1.66 7.50 -6.03
C VAL A 129 1.86 8.14 -7.40
N ALA A 130 3.12 8.32 -7.82
CA ALA A 130 3.44 8.91 -9.12
C ALA A 130 3.02 8.01 -10.30
N MET A 131 2.83 6.70 -10.07
CA MET A 131 2.42 5.76 -11.11
C MET A 131 0.90 5.74 -11.32
N VAL A 132 0.09 6.04 -10.30
CA VAL A 132 -1.38 5.98 -10.36
C VAL A 132 -1.96 6.77 -11.55
N PRO A 133 -1.60 8.04 -11.82
CA PRO A 133 -2.16 8.79 -12.95
C PRO A 133 -1.85 8.15 -14.32
N PHE A 134 -0.67 7.54 -14.46
CA PHE A 134 -0.28 6.86 -15.71
C PHE A 134 -1.05 5.54 -15.90
N LEU A 135 -1.36 4.84 -14.81
CA LEU A 135 -2.21 3.66 -14.86
C LEU A 135 -3.65 4.03 -15.24
N TYR A 136 -4.19 5.13 -14.70
CA TYR A 136 -5.48 5.66 -15.15
C TYR A 136 -5.47 6.04 -16.63
N TRP A 137 -4.39 6.64 -17.12
CA TRP A 137 -4.24 6.92 -18.56
C TRP A 137 -4.28 5.63 -19.40
N LEU A 138 -3.59 4.59 -18.95
CA LEU A 138 -3.56 3.32 -19.68
C LEU A 138 -4.96 2.67 -19.74
N VAL A 139 -5.74 2.75 -18.66
CA VAL A 139 -7.06 2.12 -18.54
C VAL A 139 -8.15 3.00 -19.15
N ALA A 140 -8.21 4.28 -18.77
CA ALA A 140 -9.27 5.23 -19.16
C ALA A 140 -8.93 6.03 -20.42
N ARG A 141 -7.72 5.85 -21.00
CA ARG A 141 -7.25 6.55 -22.21
C ARG A 141 -7.20 8.09 -22.08
N ARG A 142 -7.15 8.62 -20.87
CA ARG A 142 -7.04 10.05 -20.56
C ARG A 142 -5.60 10.39 -20.22
N SER A 143 -4.98 11.29 -21.01
CA SER A 143 -3.57 11.65 -20.85
C SER A 143 -3.30 12.31 -19.50
N PRO A 144 -2.18 11.95 -18.82
CA PRO A 144 -1.78 12.63 -17.60
C PRO A 144 -1.51 14.11 -17.85
N GLY A 145 -1.84 14.95 -16.89
CA GLY A 145 -1.58 16.38 -16.96
C GLY A 145 -0.07 16.70 -16.93
N ARG A 146 0.29 17.90 -17.40
CA ARG A 146 1.70 18.32 -17.43
C ARG A 146 2.43 18.20 -16.11
N TRP A 147 1.77 18.49 -15.01
CA TRP A 147 2.37 18.43 -13.67
C TRP A 147 2.57 16.99 -13.20
N GLN A 148 1.71 16.07 -13.61
CA GLN A 148 1.89 14.64 -13.33
C GLN A 148 3.13 14.10 -14.06
N ILE A 149 3.37 14.54 -15.31
CA ILE A 149 4.58 14.18 -16.05
C ILE A 149 5.83 14.80 -15.40
N VAL A 150 5.79 16.08 -15.04
CA VAL A 150 6.92 16.77 -14.37
C VAL A 150 7.24 16.11 -13.04
N GLY A 151 6.23 15.86 -12.21
CA GLY A 151 6.43 15.22 -10.91
C GLY A 151 6.97 13.81 -11.02
N ALA A 152 6.50 13.02 -11.97
CA ALA A 152 7.06 11.69 -12.23
C ALA A 152 8.54 11.77 -12.65
N ILE A 153 8.90 12.68 -13.55
CA ILE A 153 10.31 12.89 -13.95
C ILE A 153 11.16 13.24 -12.71
N VAL A 154 10.72 14.18 -11.87
CA VAL A 154 11.44 14.58 -10.65
C VAL A 154 11.58 13.38 -9.70
N ALA A 155 10.53 12.58 -9.51
CA ALA A 155 10.59 11.38 -8.69
C ALA A 155 11.58 10.34 -9.25
N PHE A 156 11.60 10.11 -10.56
CA PHE A 156 12.56 9.21 -11.21
C PHE A 156 14.01 9.71 -11.14
N ILE A 157 14.25 11.02 -11.22
CA ILE A 157 15.58 11.61 -10.97
C ILE A 157 16.01 11.34 -9.52
N GLY A 158 15.09 11.52 -8.55
CA GLY A 158 15.31 11.19 -7.15
C GLY A 158 15.66 9.72 -6.94
N LEU A 159 14.93 8.80 -7.58
CA LEU A 159 15.25 7.36 -7.59
C LEU A 159 16.65 7.11 -8.14
N GLY A 160 17.00 7.73 -9.25
CA GLY A 160 18.36 7.63 -9.81
C GLY A 160 19.44 8.06 -8.83
N ALA A 161 19.26 9.21 -8.17
CA ALA A 161 20.17 9.72 -7.14
C ALA A 161 20.30 8.76 -5.95
N LEU A 162 19.22 8.08 -5.57
CA LEU A 162 19.14 7.18 -4.43
C LEU A 162 19.75 5.80 -4.75
N SER A 163 19.42 5.23 -5.89
CA SER A 163 19.59 3.79 -6.20
C SER A 163 20.71 3.49 -7.21
N LEU A 164 21.04 4.42 -8.12
CA LEU A 164 22.06 4.17 -9.14
C LEU A 164 23.47 4.11 -8.53
N ARG A 165 24.23 3.14 -8.98
CA ARG A 165 25.68 3.05 -8.71
C ARG A 165 26.46 4.02 -9.60
N GLY A 166 27.75 4.18 -9.33
CA GLY A 166 28.62 5.05 -10.14
C GLY A 166 28.72 4.66 -11.61
N ASP A 167 28.43 3.41 -11.95
CA ASP A 167 28.35 2.86 -13.30
C ASP A 167 26.96 2.94 -13.93
N PHE A 168 26.04 3.70 -13.33
CA PHE A 168 24.63 3.83 -13.71
C PHE A 168 23.81 2.54 -13.67
N THR A 169 24.29 1.48 -13.00
CA THR A 169 23.53 0.26 -12.80
C THR A 169 22.56 0.40 -11.62
N LEU A 170 21.30 -0.02 -11.82
CA LEU A 170 20.33 -0.11 -10.74
C LEU A 170 20.65 -1.33 -9.87
N LYS A 171 20.63 -1.16 -8.55
CA LYS A 171 20.77 -2.30 -7.64
C LYS A 171 19.61 -3.27 -7.83
N TRP A 172 19.89 -4.56 -7.83
CA TRP A 172 18.87 -5.59 -8.06
C TRP A 172 17.69 -5.50 -7.06
N GLY A 173 17.98 -5.26 -5.77
CA GLY A 173 16.94 -5.10 -4.76
C GLY A 173 16.01 -3.92 -5.03
N ASP A 174 16.56 -2.79 -5.49
CA ASP A 174 15.82 -1.59 -5.84
C ASP A 174 14.93 -1.83 -7.07
N ALA A 175 15.48 -2.54 -8.10
CA ALA A 175 14.74 -2.89 -9.31
C ALA A 175 13.53 -3.79 -9.02
N ILE A 176 13.70 -4.81 -8.16
CA ILE A 176 12.60 -5.71 -7.75
C ILE A 176 11.57 -4.96 -6.90
N THR A 177 12.01 -4.07 -6.01
CA THR A 177 11.10 -3.21 -5.23
C THR A 177 10.30 -2.30 -6.15
N LEU A 178 10.94 -1.70 -7.18
CA LEU A 178 10.27 -0.84 -8.16
C LEU A 178 9.21 -1.61 -8.97
N LEU A 179 9.51 -2.85 -9.36
CA LEU A 179 8.51 -3.71 -9.99
C LEU A 179 7.32 -3.97 -9.05
N GLY A 180 7.58 -4.23 -7.76
CA GLY A 180 6.54 -4.38 -6.76
C GLY A 180 5.69 -3.12 -6.59
N THR A 181 6.30 -1.95 -6.70
CA THR A 181 5.64 -0.65 -6.59
C THR A 181 4.55 -0.44 -7.66
N LEU A 182 4.76 -0.95 -8.87
CA LEU A 182 3.73 -0.95 -9.92
C LEU A 182 2.46 -1.72 -9.47
N PHE A 183 2.64 -2.87 -8.83
CA PHE A 183 1.52 -3.65 -8.32
C PHE A 183 0.85 -2.99 -7.11
N TYR A 184 1.58 -2.25 -6.26
CA TYR A 184 0.97 -1.41 -5.23
C TYR A 184 0.11 -0.30 -5.83
N ALA A 185 0.56 0.37 -6.89
CA ALA A 185 -0.22 1.38 -7.58
C ALA A 185 -1.52 0.80 -8.17
N LEU A 186 -1.45 -0.40 -8.78
CA LEU A 186 -2.62 -1.14 -9.25
C LEU A 186 -3.57 -1.51 -8.10
N HIS A 187 -3.04 -1.94 -6.95
CA HIS A 187 -3.83 -2.23 -5.76
C HIS A 187 -4.56 -0.99 -5.23
N ILE A 188 -3.87 0.15 -5.10
CA ILE A 188 -4.46 1.41 -4.62
C ILE A 188 -5.60 1.85 -5.55
N MET A 189 -5.35 1.87 -6.87
CA MET A 189 -6.34 2.23 -7.87
C MET A 189 -7.57 1.31 -7.82
N THR A 190 -7.35 0.00 -7.78
CA THR A 190 -8.44 -1.00 -7.74
C THR A 190 -9.20 -0.96 -6.41
N THR A 191 -8.52 -0.69 -5.29
CA THR A 191 -9.17 -0.50 -3.99
C THR A 191 -10.10 0.71 -4.02
N GLY A 192 -9.66 1.85 -4.57
CA GLY A 192 -10.50 3.04 -4.73
C GLY A 192 -11.75 2.76 -5.57
N PHE A 193 -11.62 1.98 -6.64
CA PHE A 193 -12.75 1.58 -7.46
C PHE A 193 -13.77 0.70 -6.70
N PHE A 194 -13.32 -0.23 -5.86
CA PHE A 194 -14.23 -1.15 -5.14
C PHE A 194 -14.72 -0.62 -3.78
N ALA A 195 -13.96 0.23 -3.10
CA ALA A 195 -14.27 0.68 -1.75
C ALA A 195 -15.66 1.35 -1.60
N PRO A 196 -16.15 2.18 -2.54
CA PRO A 196 -17.50 2.73 -2.45
C PRO A 196 -18.62 1.69 -2.59
N ARG A 197 -18.33 0.56 -3.27
CA ARG A 197 -19.31 -0.45 -3.70
C ARG A 197 -19.41 -1.66 -2.77
N VAL A 198 -18.43 -1.86 -1.89
CA VAL A 198 -18.33 -3.05 -1.04
C VAL A 198 -18.05 -2.64 0.41
N LYS A 199 -18.53 -3.40 1.38
CA LYS A 199 -18.24 -3.13 2.79
C LYS A 199 -16.72 -3.25 3.05
N PRO A 200 -16.10 -2.32 3.81
CA PRO A 200 -14.67 -2.36 4.08
C PRO A 200 -14.20 -3.68 4.71
N THR A 201 -14.99 -4.22 5.65
CA THR A 201 -14.71 -5.52 6.28
C THR A 201 -14.72 -6.66 5.27
N THR A 202 -15.64 -6.63 4.29
CA THR A 202 -15.72 -7.65 3.23
C THR A 202 -14.52 -7.58 2.30
N LEU A 203 -14.12 -6.37 1.84
CA LEU A 203 -12.91 -6.21 1.03
C LEU A 203 -11.66 -6.65 1.79
N ALA A 204 -11.50 -6.23 3.05
CA ALA A 204 -10.35 -6.59 3.87
C ALA A 204 -10.25 -8.11 4.06
N VAL A 205 -11.35 -8.77 4.48
CA VAL A 205 -11.29 -10.22 4.76
C VAL A 205 -11.13 -11.05 3.51
N THR A 206 -11.79 -10.71 2.40
CA THR A 206 -11.70 -11.51 1.18
C THR A 206 -10.31 -11.45 0.54
N GLN A 207 -9.67 -10.27 0.51
CA GLN A 207 -8.29 -10.18 0.00
C GLN A 207 -7.28 -10.88 0.94
N MET A 208 -7.44 -10.78 2.28
CA MET A 208 -6.58 -11.50 3.22
C MET A 208 -6.75 -13.02 3.08
N ALA A 209 -7.99 -13.50 3.01
CA ALA A 209 -8.28 -14.92 2.91
C ALA A 209 -7.74 -15.52 1.59
N VAL A 210 -7.94 -14.84 0.45
CA VAL A 210 -7.38 -15.30 -0.83
C VAL A 210 -5.86 -15.31 -0.79
N SER A 211 -5.23 -14.25 -0.25
CA SER A 211 -3.76 -14.22 -0.06
C SER A 211 -3.28 -15.39 0.82
N THR A 212 -4.00 -15.69 1.91
CA THR A 212 -3.67 -16.81 2.79
C THR A 212 -3.77 -18.16 2.05
N VAL A 213 -4.85 -18.38 1.29
CA VAL A 213 -5.02 -19.60 0.50
C VAL A 213 -3.87 -19.78 -0.49
N VAL A 214 -3.51 -18.73 -1.23
CA VAL A 214 -2.37 -18.75 -2.16
C VAL A 214 -1.08 -19.13 -1.43
N LEU A 215 -0.81 -18.49 -0.28
CA LEU A 215 0.40 -18.77 0.50
C LEU A 215 0.41 -20.18 1.09
N VAL A 216 -0.72 -20.67 1.60
CA VAL A 216 -0.85 -22.05 2.13
C VAL A 216 -0.60 -23.08 1.03
N VAL A 217 -1.07 -22.80 -0.19
CA VAL A 217 -0.87 -23.73 -1.33
C VAL A 217 0.55 -23.66 -1.87
N VAL A 218 1.13 -22.47 -2.02
CA VAL A 218 2.42 -22.28 -2.73
C VAL A 218 3.62 -22.51 -1.80
N THR A 219 3.56 -22.06 -0.54
CA THR A 219 4.73 -22.09 0.35
C THR A 219 5.31 -23.50 0.59
N PRO A 220 4.52 -24.58 0.75
CA PRO A 220 5.05 -25.94 0.94
C PRO A 220 5.93 -26.46 -0.21
N PHE A 221 5.73 -25.93 -1.44
CA PHE A 221 6.58 -26.28 -2.58
C PHE A 221 7.90 -25.53 -2.63
N VAL A 222 8.06 -24.51 -1.77
CA VAL A 222 9.20 -23.59 -1.77
C VAL A 222 10.09 -23.81 -0.54
N VAL A 223 9.46 -24.07 0.61
CA VAL A 223 10.16 -24.20 1.89
C VAL A 223 9.45 -25.19 2.80
N HIS A 224 10.22 -25.92 3.62
CA HIS A 224 9.67 -26.72 4.70
C HIS A 224 9.10 -25.80 5.77
N ILE A 225 7.79 -25.97 6.06
CA ILE A 225 7.11 -25.14 7.05
C ILE A 225 7.47 -25.66 8.44
N THR A 226 8.05 -24.79 9.26
CA THR A 226 8.32 -25.03 10.68
C THR A 226 7.62 -24.00 11.54
N LEU A 227 7.13 -24.44 12.70
CA LEU A 227 6.56 -23.57 13.73
C LEU A 227 7.51 -23.45 14.94
N ASP A 228 8.61 -24.20 14.94
CA ASP A 228 9.69 -24.06 15.93
C ASP A 228 10.56 -22.85 15.53
N LEU A 229 10.09 -21.69 15.95
CA LEU A 229 10.66 -20.39 15.59
C LEU A 229 10.97 -19.57 16.84
N PRO A 230 12.06 -18.81 16.86
CA PRO A 230 12.39 -17.89 17.93
C PRO A 230 11.23 -16.93 18.23
N TRP A 231 11.04 -16.56 19.50
CA TRP A 231 9.94 -15.68 19.92
C TRP A 231 9.97 -14.32 19.18
N GLN A 232 11.16 -13.81 18.78
CA GLN A 232 11.33 -12.57 18.02
C GLN A 232 10.64 -12.67 16.66
N VAL A 233 10.69 -13.84 16.00
CA VAL A 233 9.98 -14.07 14.72
C VAL A 233 8.48 -13.99 14.94
N TRP A 234 7.96 -14.66 15.97
CA TRP A 234 6.54 -14.61 16.30
C TRP A 234 6.08 -13.20 16.69
N ALA A 235 6.87 -12.47 17.48
CA ALA A 235 6.58 -11.08 17.82
C ALA A 235 6.46 -10.19 16.56
N ALA A 236 7.40 -10.30 15.62
CA ALA A 236 7.37 -9.57 14.37
C ALA A 236 6.20 -10.00 13.46
N VAL A 237 5.90 -11.30 13.39
CA VAL A 237 4.75 -11.84 12.64
C VAL A 237 3.45 -11.27 13.20
N VAL A 238 3.23 -11.33 14.51
CA VAL A 238 2.00 -10.82 15.15
C VAL A 238 1.90 -9.30 14.98
N TRP A 239 2.99 -8.56 15.24
CA TRP A 239 3.02 -7.12 15.08
C TRP A 239 2.65 -6.69 13.65
N THR A 240 3.31 -7.27 12.65
CA THR A 240 3.07 -6.91 11.25
C THR A 240 1.71 -7.44 10.74
N ALA A 241 1.18 -8.53 11.28
CA ALA A 241 -0.17 -9.01 11.02
C ALA A 241 -1.22 -8.01 11.51
N LEU A 242 -1.07 -7.51 12.75
CA LEU A 242 -2.02 -6.56 13.33
C LEU A 242 -1.92 -5.17 12.68
N SER A 243 -0.73 -4.58 12.65
CA SER A 243 -0.50 -3.20 12.18
C SER A 243 -0.51 -3.09 10.66
N GLY A 244 0.23 -3.96 9.99
CA GLY A 244 0.47 -3.87 8.55
C GLY A 244 -0.54 -4.61 7.68
N THR A 245 -1.37 -5.50 8.24
CA THR A 245 -2.37 -6.24 7.47
C THR A 245 -3.78 -5.94 7.95
N ILE A 246 -4.15 -6.34 9.15
CA ILE A 246 -5.54 -6.18 9.65
C ILE A 246 -5.93 -4.72 9.70
N TYR A 247 -5.18 -3.91 10.45
CA TYR A 247 -5.45 -2.49 10.62
C TYR A 247 -5.40 -1.76 9.29
N ALA A 248 -4.31 -1.95 8.54
CA ALA A 248 -4.08 -1.22 7.30
C ALA A 248 -5.15 -1.52 6.23
N PHE A 249 -5.50 -2.77 5.99
CA PHE A 249 -6.50 -3.13 4.99
C PHE A 249 -7.91 -2.65 5.36
N PHE A 250 -8.26 -2.76 6.64
CA PHE A 250 -9.54 -2.24 7.09
C PHE A 250 -9.61 -0.72 6.96
N ILE A 251 -8.60 0.00 7.44
CA ILE A 251 -8.56 1.46 7.39
C ILE A 251 -8.50 1.94 5.93
N GLN A 252 -7.65 1.37 5.08
CA GLN A 252 -7.57 1.76 3.68
C GLN A 252 -8.91 1.55 2.97
N SER A 253 -9.52 0.38 3.13
CA SER A 253 -10.83 0.07 2.53
C SER A 253 -11.95 0.97 3.06
N TRP A 254 -11.87 1.39 4.34
CA TRP A 254 -12.84 2.29 4.93
C TRP A 254 -12.60 3.74 4.48
N ALA A 255 -11.36 4.20 4.52
CA ALA A 255 -11.01 5.59 4.24
C ALA A 255 -11.21 5.95 2.76
N GLN A 256 -10.86 5.05 1.83
CA GLN A 256 -11.06 5.25 0.40
C GLN A 256 -12.54 5.30 -0.05
N ARG A 257 -13.49 5.18 0.88
CA ARG A 257 -14.90 5.55 0.63
C ARG A 257 -15.18 7.04 0.82
N TYR A 258 -14.29 7.77 1.46
CA TYR A 258 -14.44 9.18 1.84
C TYR A 258 -13.36 10.08 1.26
N THR A 259 -12.40 9.49 0.55
CA THR A 259 -11.30 10.18 -0.10
C THR A 259 -10.99 9.53 -1.44
N THR A 260 -10.39 10.28 -2.37
CA THR A 260 -9.99 9.76 -3.67
C THR A 260 -8.78 8.82 -3.54
N SER A 261 -8.61 7.92 -4.51
CA SER A 261 -7.42 7.04 -4.56
C SER A 261 -6.12 7.84 -4.59
N THR A 262 -6.13 8.94 -5.29
CA THR A 262 -5.04 9.92 -5.41
C THR A 262 -4.68 10.52 -4.05
N HIS A 263 -5.66 11.06 -3.31
CA HIS A 263 -5.42 11.64 -1.99
C HIS A 263 -4.98 10.57 -0.96
N ALA A 264 -5.59 9.38 -1.00
CA ALA A 264 -5.16 8.25 -0.19
C ALA A 264 -3.70 7.88 -0.47
N ALA A 265 -3.30 7.87 -1.75
CA ALA A 265 -1.93 7.56 -2.16
C ALA A 265 -0.92 8.57 -1.60
N ILE A 266 -1.23 9.89 -1.56
CA ILE A 266 -0.35 10.89 -0.90
C ILE A 266 -0.11 10.54 0.55
N LEU A 267 -1.20 10.32 1.29
CA LEU A 267 -1.13 10.07 2.73
C LEU A 267 -0.35 8.77 3.02
N LEU A 268 -0.59 7.72 2.23
CA LEU A 268 0.16 6.47 2.31
C LEU A 268 1.62 6.65 1.87
N GLY A 269 1.92 7.53 0.91
CA GLY A 269 3.28 7.82 0.43
C GLY A 269 4.22 8.35 1.54
N PHE A 270 3.68 8.92 2.63
CA PHE A 270 4.47 9.26 3.81
C PHE A 270 5.12 8.05 4.49
N GLU A 271 4.72 6.82 4.14
CA GLU A 271 5.42 5.61 4.60
C GLU A 271 6.91 5.65 4.30
N SER A 272 7.31 6.31 3.21
CA SER A 272 8.71 6.50 2.82
C SER A 272 9.52 7.21 3.88
N VAL A 273 8.96 8.29 4.44
CA VAL A 273 9.59 9.09 5.50
C VAL A 273 9.72 8.26 6.77
N PHE A 274 8.65 7.55 7.14
CA PHE A 274 8.67 6.70 8.34
C PHE A 274 9.56 5.47 8.19
N ALA A 275 9.68 4.91 6.98
CA ALA A 275 10.63 3.83 6.69
C ALA A 275 12.09 4.31 6.86
N ALA A 276 12.41 5.50 6.35
CA ALA A 276 13.74 6.09 6.50
C ALA A 276 14.06 6.40 7.98
N ILE A 277 13.13 7.02 8.71
CA ILE A 277 13.27 7.31 10.15
C ILE A 277 13.48 6.01 10.93
N ALA A 278 12.62 5.02 10.71
CA ALA A 278 12.71 3.73 11.40
C ALA A 278 14.02 3.01 11.07
N GLY A 279 14.44 3.03 9.80
CA GLY A 279 15.71 2.43 9.35
C GLY A 279 16.94 3.08 10.00
N ILE A 280 16.94 4.42 10.13
CA ILE A 280 18.01 5.17 10.82
C ILE A 280 18.01 4.83 12.32
N VAL A 281 16.86 4.86 12.97
CA VAL A 281 16.73 4.55 14.41
C VAL A 281 17.14 3.11 14.71
N ALA A 282 16.84 2.18 13.81
CA ALA A 282 17.26 0.77 13.94
C ALA A 282 18.73 0.50 13.54
N GLY A 283 19.46 1.52 13.08
CA GLY A 283 20.85 1.36 12.61
C GLY A 283 20.98 0.59 11.29
N MET A 284 19.87 0.41 10.56
CA MET A 284 19.84 -0.29 9.26
C MET A 284 20.06 0.66 8.08
N ASP A 285 19.83 1.96 8.29
CA ASP A 285 20.09 3.06 7.36
C ASP A 285 21.08 4.04 7.98
N SER A 286 21.85 4.71 7.13
CA SER A 286 22.68 5.85 7.50
C SER A 286 22.21 7.11 6.80
N VAL A 287 22.33 8.25 7.48
CA VAL A 287 22.01 9.55 6.88
C VAL A 287 23.11 9.89 5.86
N THR A 288 22.82 9.66 4.58
CA THR A 288 23.72 9.98 3.47
C THR A 288 23.14 11.12 2.64
N TRP A 289 24.00 11.86 1.93
CA TRP A 289 23.53 12.88 0.99
C TRP A 289 22.58 12.28 -0.08
N ARG A 290 22.80 11.03 -0.48
CA ARG A 290 21.92 10.31 -1.43
C ARG A 290 20.54 10.08 -0.85
N LEU A 291 20.45 9.66 0.41
CA LEU A 291 19.17 9.47 1.10
C LEU A 291 18.42 10.81 1.21
N LEU A 292 19.11 11.86 1.60
CA LEU A 292 18.51 13.19 1.76
C LEU A 292 18.07 13.79 0.42
N VAL A 293 18.97 13.88 -0.55
CA VAL A 293 18.68 14.51 -1.84
C VAL A 293 17.74 13.65 -2.67
N GLY A 294 18.04 12.35 -2.82
CA GLY A 294 17.21 11.43 -3.58
C GLY A 294 15.81 11.29 -3.00
N GLY A 295 15.70 11.11 -1.67
CA GLY A 295 14.44 11.03 -0.96
C GLY A 295 13.63 12.33 -1.06
N SER A 296 14.27 13.49 -0.89
CA SER A 296 13.61 14.80 -1.05
C SER A 296 13.08 15.01 -2.47
N LEU A 297 13.86 14.66 -3.50
CA LEU A 297 13.41 14.73 -4.88
C LEU A 297 12.21 13.80 -5.15
N MET A 298 12.25 12.56 -4.63
CA MET A 298 11.14 11.62 -4.78
C MET A 298 9.87 12.17 -4.13
N LEU A 299 9.94 12.65 -2.90
CA LEU A 299 8.80 13.26 -2.20
C LEU A 299 8.32 14.52 -2.95
N THR A 300 9.23 15.37 -3.41
CA THR A 300 8.86 16.56 -4.19
C THR A 300 8.12 16.17 -5.47
N GLY A 301 8.62 15.16 -6.17
CA GLY A 301 7.95 14.63 -7.37
C GLY A 301 6.54 14.11 -7.08
N VAL A 302 6.37 13.35 -5.99
CA VAL A 302 5.07 12.88 -5.51
C VAL A 302 4.14 14.06 -5.21
N PHE A 303 4.60 15.07 -4.47
CA PHE A 303 3.79 16.26 -4.17
C PHE A 303 3.43 17.07 -5.43
N ILE A 304 4.33 17.18 -6.41
CA ILE A 304 4.02 17.83 -7.68
C ILE A 304 2.90 17.10 -8.41
N VAL A 305 2.97 15.75 -8.49
CA VAL A 305 1.93 14.92 -9.11
C VAL A 305 0.57 15.22 -8.51
N GLU A 306 0.50 15.40 -7.20
CA GLU A 306 -0.74 15.36 -6.44
C GLU A 306 -1.34 16.74 -6.14
N LEU A 307 -0.48 17.72 -5.84
CA LEU A 307 -0.98 19.00 -5.34
C LEU A 307 -1.19 20.04 -6.44
N LEU A 308 -0.57 19.86 -7.63
CA LEU A 308 -0.70 20.85 -8.69
C LEU A 308 -1.90 20.60 -9.61
N PRO A 309 -2.49 21.68 -10.21
CA PRO A 309 -3.73 21.58 -10.98
C PRO A 309 -3.62 20.59 -12.15
N GLY A 310 -4.65 19.76 -12.31
CA GLY A 310 -4.74 18.72 -13.35
C GLY A 310 -4.74 17.30 -12.83
N SER A 311 -4.36 17.07 -11.56
CA SER A 311 -4.44 15.74 -10.93
C SER A 311 -5.88 15.41 -10.49
N LYS A 312 -6.59 16.38 -9.95
CA LYS A 312 -7.95 16.19 -9.41
C LYS A 312 -9.01 15.99 -10.47
N GLN A 313 -8.96 16.72 -11.60
CA GLN A 313 -10.01 16.68 -12.60
C GLN A 313 -10.25 15.32 -13.24
N ILE A 314 -9.19 14.56 -13.52
CA ILE A 314 -9.33 13.27 -14.21
C ILE A 314 -9.92 12.20 -13.28
N VAL A 315 -9.53 12.19 -12.02
CA VAL A 315 -10.00 11.19 -11.04
C VAL A 315 -11.42 11.51 -10.58
N ASP A 316 -11.68 12.78 -10.24
CA ASP A 316 -12.99 13.25 -9.78
C ASP A 316 -14.06 13.11 -10.89
N GLU A 317 -13.71 13.34 -12.17
CA GLU A 317 -14.61 13.14 -13.32
C GLU A 317 -14.90 11.67 -13.59
N ILE A 318 -13.91 10.77 -13.50
CA ILE A 318 -14.10 9.32 -13.68
C ILE A 318 -14.97 8.76 -12.54
N GLU A 319 -14.68 9.16 -11.29
CA GLU A 319 -15.46 8.72 -10.14
C GLU A 319 -16.91 9.31 -10.15
N ALA A 320 -17.09 10.49 -10.71
CA ALA A 320 -18.42 11.11 -10.89
C ALA A 320 -19.21 10.44 -12.04
N GLU A 321 -18.59 10.15 -13.18
CA GLU A 321 -19.24 9.46 -14.30
C GLU A 321 -19.63 8.01 -13.93
N GLU A 322 -18.79 7.31 -13.16
CA GLU A 322 -19.08 5.93 -12.74
C GLU A 322 -20.08 5.88 -11.56
N GLY A 323 -20.15 6.92 -10.73
CA GLY A 323 -21.15 7.05 -9.65
C GLY A 323 -22.57 7.35 -10.17
N THR A 324 -22.73 7.74 -11.42
CA THR A 324 -24.02 8.02 -12.08
C THR A 324 -24.48 6.88 -12.99
N ALA A 325 -23.73 5.81 -13.15
CA ALA A 325 -24.18 4.61 -13.87
C ALA A 325 -25.24 3.87 -13.05
N PRO A 326 -26.42 3.53 -13.63
CA PRO A 326 -27.58 2.95 -12.95
C PRO A 326 -27.33 1.52 -12.43
#